data_679f4e2cad31647e986fb89fa7fa4f2e
#
_entry.id   679f4e2cad31647e986fb89fa7fa4f2e
#
_cell.length_a   1.000
_cell.length_b   1.000
_cell.length_c   1.000
_cell.angle_alpha   90.00
_cell.angle_beta   90.00
_cell.angle_gamma   90.00
#
_symmetry.space_group_name_H-M   'P 1'
#
loop_
_entity.id
_entity.type
_entity.pdbx_description
1 polymer ?
#
loop_
_entity_poly.entity_id
_entity_poly.type
_entity_poly.pdbx_seq_one_letter_code
_entity_poly.pdbx_strand_id
1 'polypeptide(L)'
;MIKVEVIFAPHAEQLWRKKINLPRGATLEHALVHSGFYQAHAQQWHEAPCGVFGVQRDRDYRLNDGDQIEVYRPLVFDPMESRRRRAAHRARQREESRKK
;
A
#
# COMPACT_ATOMS: atom_id res chain seq x y z
N MET A 1 20.60 2.94 -5.67
CA MET A 1 19.32 2.22 -5.71
C MET A 1 18.52 2.54 -4.45
N ILE A 2 17.22 2.49 -4.53
CA ILE A 2 16.34 2.67 -3.38
C ILE A 2 15.81 1.33 -2.91
N LYS A 3 15.57 1.22 -1.59
CA LYS A 3 14.91 0.04 -0.99
C LYS A 3 13.47 0.40 -0.66
N VAL A 4 12.55 -0.43 -1.12
CA VAL A 4 11.12 -0.25 -0.86
C VAL A 4 10.51 -1.57 -0.43
N GLU A 5 9.35 -1.50 0.21
CA GLU A 5 8.60 -2.67 0.64
C GLU A 5 7.19 -2.60 0.07
N VAL A 6 6.71 -3.73 -0.47
CA VAL A 6 5.32 -3.85 -0.91
C VAL A 6 4.57 -4.72 0.09
N ILE A 7 3.44 -4.24 0.56
CA ILE A 7 2.61 -4.91 1.55
C ILE A 7 1.20 -5.08 1.01
N PHE A 8 0.67 -6.28 1.15
CA PHE A 8 -0.70 -6.59 0.79
C PHE A 8 -1.28 -7.60 1.77
N ALA A 9 -2.47 -7.31 2.29
CA ALA A 9 -3.20 -8.20 3.17
C ALA A 9 -4.51 -8.61 2.49
N PRO A 10 -4.54 -9.77 1.76
CA PRO A 10 -5.76 -10.24 1.11
C PRO A 10 -6.84 -10.63 2.11
N HIS A 11 -6.44 -11.03 3.31
CA HIS A 11 -7.30 -11.37 4.44
C HIS A 11 -6.74 -10.79 5.73
N ALA A 12 -7.59 -10.65 6.75
CA ALA A 12 -7.17 -10.10 8.03
C ALA A 12 -6.02 -10.89 8.69
N GLU A 13 -5.91 -12.18 8.39
CA GLU A 13 -4.92 -13.08 8.97
C GLU A 13 -3.74 -13.37 8.04
N GLN A 14 -3.74 -12.83 6.83
CA GLN A 14 -2.66 -13.03 5.86
C GLN A 14 -2.02 -11.71 5.50
N LEU A 15 -0.72 -11.64 5.68
CA LEU A 15 0.09 -10.49 5.26
C LEU A 15 1.13 -10.96 4.25
N TRP A 16 1.05 -10.43 3.03
CA TRP A 16 2.09 -10.58 2.02
C TRP A 16 2.98 -9.37 2.06
N ARG A 17 4.27 -9.61 2.15
CA ARG A 17 5.27 -8.55 2.28
C ARG A 17 6.50 -8.91 1.45
N LYS A 18 6.98 -7.93 0.67
CA LYS A 18 8.16 -8.14 -0.15
C LYS A 18 9.03 -6.89 -0.14
N LYS A 19 10.29 -7.06 0.25
CA LYS A 19 11.30 -5.99 0.16
C LYS A 19 12.05 -6.14 -1.14
N ILE A 20 12.23 -5.03 -1.86
CA ILE A 20 12.91 -5.01 -3.14
C ILE A 20 13.81 -3.79 -3.28
N ASN A 21 14.80 -3.89 -4.17
CA ASN A 21 15.66 -2.77 -4.56
C ASN A 21 15.26 -2.31 -5.95
N LEU A 22 15.15 -1.00 -6.14
CA LEU A 22 14.78 -0.39 -7.41
C LEU A 22 15.73 0.76 -7.73
N PRO A 23 15.90 1.08 -9.04
CA PRO A 23 16.64 2.28 -9.40
C PRO A 23 15.93 3.55 -8.93
N ARG A 24 16.69 4.61 -8.73
CA ARG A 24 16.12 5.93 -8.41
C ARG A 24 15.16 6.36 -9.51
N GLY A 25 14.05 6.97 -9.15
CA GLY A 25 13.03 7.39 -10.08
C GLY A 25 12.03 6.31 -10.42
N ALA A 26 12.16 5.11 -9.86
CA ALA A 26 11.18 4.05 -10.04
C ALA A 26 9.82 4.47 -9.49
N THR A 27 8.76 4.00 -10.13
CA THR A 27 7.39 4.31 -9.77
C THR A 27 6.78 3.20 -8.91
N LEU A 28 5.62 3.51 -8.33
CA LEU A 28 4.83 2.53 -7.58
C LEU A 28 4.51 1.31 -8.46
N GLU A 29 4.18 1.52 -9.73
CA GLU A 29 3.94 0.43 -10.68
C GLU A 29 5.16 -0.47 -10.84
N HIS A 30 6.35 0.11 -10.94
CA HIS A 30 7.60 -0.66 -11.01
C HIS A 30 7.78 -1.56 -9.79
N ALA A 31 7.43 -1.06 -8.61
CA ALA A 31 7.51 -1.85 -7.39
C ALA A 31 6.54 -3.04 -7.41
N LEU A 32 5.33 -2.83 -7.90
CA LEU A 32 4.34 -3.91 -8.00
C LEU A 32 4.80 -4.99 -9.00
N VAL A 33 5.37 -4.59 -10.12
CA VAL A 33 5.90 -5.52 -11.12
C VAL A 33 7.09 -6.30 -10.56
N HIS A 34 8.09 -5.60 -10.03
CA HIS A 34 9.34 -6.22 -9.60
C HIS A 34 9.21 -7.02 -8.31
N SER A 35 8.23 -6.73 -7.48
CA SER A 35 7.96 -7.50 -6.26
C SER A 35 7.32 -8.85 -6.55
N GLY A 36 6.80 -9.06 -7.76
CA GLY A 36 6.05 -10.26 -8.11
C GLY A 36 4.59 -10.21 -7.65
N PHE A 37 4.09 -9.03 -7.27
CA PHE A 37 2.71 -8.88 -6.80
C PHE A 37 1.69 -9.39 -7.81
N TYR A 38 1.86 -9.04 -9.10
CA TYR A 38 0.92 -9.44 -10.13
C TYR A 38 0.90 -10.95 -10.39
N GLN A 39 2.03 -11.63 -10.17
CA GLN A 39 2.12 -13.08 -10.31
C GLN A 39 1.62 -13.82 -9.06
N ALA A 40 1.77 -13.20 -7.90
CA ALA A 40 1.45 -13.82 -6.62
C ALA A 40 -0.05 -13.73 -6.27
N HIS A 41 -0.76 -12.78 -6.83
CA HIS A 41 -2.15 -12.49 -6.45
C HIS A 41 -3.11 -12.55 -7.62
N ALA A 42 -4.39 -12.81 -7.32
CA ALA A 42 -5.43 -12.94 -8.32
C ALA A 42 -5.62 -11.65 -9.12
N GLN A 43 -6.08 -11.80 -10.38
CA GLN A 43 -6.28 -10.69 -11.31
C GLN A 43 -7.13 -9.55 -10.73
N GLN A 44 -8.08 -9.87 -9.89
CA GLN A 44 -8.97 -8.87 -9.26
C GLN A 44 -8.22 -7.82 -8.44
N TRP A 45 -7.00 -8.14 -7.99
CA TRP A 45 -6.18 -7.23 -7.18
C TRP A 45 -5.25 -6.34 -8.02
N HIS A 46 -5.09 -6.62 -9.32
CA HIS A 46 -4.12 -5.94 -10.17
C HIS A 46 -4.43 -4.45 -10.37
N GLU A 47 -5.68 -4.06 -10.23
CA GLU A 47 -6.12 -2.67 -10.32
C GLU A 47 -6.51 -2.08 -8.96
N ALA A 48 -6.14 -2.75 -7.88
CA ALA A 48 -6.46 -2.29 -6.54
C ALA A 48 -5.79 -0.94 -6.24
N PRO A 49 -6.47 -0.05 -5.51
CA PRO A 49 -5.86 1.20 -5.12
C PRO A 49 -4.66 0.96 -4.21
N CYS A 50 -3.64 1.80 -4.34
CA CYS A 50 -2.41 1.69 -3.59
C CYS A 50 -2.09 3.00 -2.88
N GLY A 51 -1.21 2.94 -1.90
CA GLY A 51 -0.75 4.10 -1.19
C GLY A 51 0.66 3.93 -0.65
N VAL A 52 1.19 5.01 -0.09
CA VAL A 52 2.49 5.04 0.58
C VAL A 52 2.28 5.67 1.95
N PHE A 53 2.63 4.94 3.00
CA PHE A 53 2.45 5.38 4.38
C PHE A 53 1.04 5.89 4.71
N GLY A 54 0.01 5.17 4.23
CA GLY A 54 -1.39 5.49 4.50
C GLY A 54 -1.99 6.58 3.62
N VAL A 55 -1.24 7.14 2.69
CA VAL A 55 -1.71 8.14 1.74
C VAL A 55 -1.87 7.50 0.36
N GLN A 56 -3.08 7.55 -0.19
CA GLN A 56 -3.33 6.98 -1.51
C GLN A 56 -2.49 7.68 -2.57
N ARG A 57 -1.83 6.88 -3.43
CA ARG A 57 -0.98 7.37 -4.51
C ARG A 57 -1.31 6.67 -5.81
N ASP A 58 -1.10 7.37 -6.90
CA ASP A 58 -1.24 6.80 -8.24
C ASP A 58 -0.06 5.90 -8.57
N ARG A 59 -0.23 5.05 -9.57
CA ARG A 59 0.80 4.09 -9.97
C ARG A 59 2.03 4.75 -10.60
N ASP A 60 1.91 5.97 -11.07
CA ASP A 60 3.03 6.77 -11.59
C ASP A 60 3.77 7.56 -10.50
N TYR A 61 3.35 7.42 -9.24
CA TYR A 61 4.03 8.06 -8.12
C TYR A 61 5.49 7.58 -8.03
N ARG A 62 6.42 8.53 -7.99
CA ARG A 62 7.85 8.20 -7.86
C ARG A 62 8.20 7.89 -6.42
N LEU A 63 8.84 6.75 -6.24
CA LEU A 63 9.19 6.25 -4.92
C LEU A 63 10.46 6.88 -4.39
N ASN A 64 10.56 6.97 -3.07
CA ASN A 64 11.75 7.37 -2.35
C ASN A 64 12.32 6.17 -1.57
N ASP A 65 13.59 6.24 -1.24
CA ASP A 65 14.22 5.20 -0.42
C ASP A 65 13.49 5.06 0.91
N GLY A 66 13.19 3.83 1.28
CA GLY A 66 12.46 3.52 2.50
C GLY A 66 10.94 3.55 2.38
N ASP A 67 10.39 3.81 1.20
CA ASP A 67 8.95 3.85 1.01
C ASP A 67 8.32 2.48 1.24
N GLN A 68 7.15 2.50 1.89
CA GLN A 68 6.33 1.33 2.13
C GLN A 68 5.07 1.45 1.29
N ILE A 69 4.94 0.57 0.29
CA ILE A 69 3.81 0.58 -0.63
C ILE A 69 2.75 -0.34 -0.08
N GLU A 70 1.55 0.17 0.05
CA GLU A 70 0.40 -0.57 0.55
C GLU A 70 -0.57 -0.78 -0.61
N VAL A 71 -1.00 -2.03 -0.81
CA VAL A 71 -2.06 -2.35 -1.75
C VAL A 71 -3.35 -2.52 -0.95
N TYR A 72 -4.34 -1.71 -1.24
CA TYR A 72 -5.60 -1.73 -0.52
C TYR A 72 -6.57 -2.70 -1.16
N ARG A 73 -7.21 -3.51 -0.34
CA ARG A 73 -8.25 -4.41 -0.84
C ARG A 73 -9.43 -3.58 -1.37
N PRO A 74 -9.96 -3.91 -2.56
CA PRO A 74 -11.28 -3.43 -2.90
C PRO A 74 -12.25 -4.05 -1.90
N LEU A 75 -13.11 -3.21 -1.38
CA LEU A 75 -13.98 -3.53 -0.27
C LEU A 75 -14.95 -4.67 -0.59
N VAL A 76 -14.89 -5.74 0.21
CA VAL A 76 -16.12 -6.41 0.60
C VAL A 76 -16.81 -5.40 1.50
N PHE A 77 -17.88 -4.81 1.03
CA PHE A 77 -18.51 -3.68 1.69
C PHE A 77 -19.24 -4.12 2.96
N ASP A 78 -18.59 -3.96 4.10
CA ASP A 78 -19.23 -3.99 5.41
C ASP A 78 -19.29 -2.56 5.93
N PRO A 79 -20.49 -1.93 6.02
CA PRO A 79 -20.61 -0.55 6.46
C PRO A 79 -20.03 -0.30 7.85
N MET A 80 -20.15 -1.26 8.75
CA MET A 80 -19.61 -1.16 10.10
C MET A 80 -18.09 -1.18 10.12
N GLU A 81 -17.49 -2.07 9.35
CA GLU A 81 -16.04 -2.16 9.21
C GLU A 81 -15.47 -0.90 8.57
N SER A 82 -16.11 -0.37 7.54
CA SER A 82 -15.69 0.86 6.88
C SER A 82 -15.69 2.04 7.86
N ARG A 83 -16.70 2.16 8.71
CA ARG A 83 -16.77 3.20 9.73
C ARG A 83 -15.64 3.09 10.74
N ARG A 84 -15.33 1.89 11.20
CA ARG A 84 -14.22 1.63 12.12
C ARG A 84 -12.88 2.01 11.53
N ARG A 85 -12.63 1.66 10.28
CA ARG A 85 -11.40 1.99 9.58
C ARG A 85 -11.22 3.49 9.41
N ARG A 86 -12.28 4.20 9.03
CA ARG A 86 -12.25 5.66 8.90
C ARG A 86 -11.94 6.34 10.23
N ALA A 87 -12.54 5.87 11.33
CA ALA A 87 -12.27 6.41 12.65
C ALA A 87 -10.81 6.20 13.06
N ALA A 88 -10.26 4.99 12.85
CA ALA A 88 -8.86 4.68 13.14
C ALA A 88 -7.90 5.52 12.31
N HIS A 89 -8.19 5.71 11.02
CA HIS A 89 -7.38 6.52 10.13
C HIS A 89 -7.36 7.99 10.55
N ARG A 90 -8.52 8.55 10.92
CA ARG A 90 -8.60 9.92 11.42
C ARG A 90 -7.81 10.11 12.70
N ALA A 91 -7.87 9.14 13.62
CA ALA A 91 -7.09 9.18 14.85
C ALA A 91 -5.60 9.22 14.60
N ARG A 92 -5.11 8.39 13.68
CA ARG A 92 -3.69 8.38 13.27
C ARG A 92 -3.26 9.72 12.69
N GLN A 93 -4.05 10.29 11.80
CA GLN A 93 -3.74 11.58 11.20
C GLN A 93 -3.67 12.70 12.25
N ARG A 94 -4.56 12.70 13.24
CA ARG A 94 -4.54 13.66 14.34
C ARG A 94 -3.27 13.52 15.18
N GLU A 95 -2.86 12.30 15.50
CA GLU A 95 -1.64 12.05 16.26
C GLU A 95 -0.40 12.52 15.50
N GLU A 96 -0.30 12.22 14.22
CA GLU A 96 0.79 12.68 13.37
C GLU A 96 0.85 14.21 13.30
N SER A 97 -0.28 14.87 13.20
CA SER A 97 -0.36 16.33 13.20
C SER A 97 0.09 16.94 14.53
N ARG A 98 -0.18 16.29 15.63
CA ARG A 98 0.23 16.74 16.96
C ARG A 98 1.73 16.61 17.21
N LYS A 99 2.39 15.66 16.56
CA LYS A 99 3.82 15.43 16.71
C LYS A 99 4.69 16.41 15.95
N LYS A 100 4.09 17.20 15.09
CA LYS A 100 4.77 18.28 14.39
C LYS A 100 4.64 19.57 15.19
#